data_043e6f9984b00fbda31ece4952ca8dc1
#
_entry.id   043e6f9984b00fbda31ece4952ca8dc1
#
_cell.length_a   1.000
_cell.length_b   1.000
_cell.length_c   1.000
_cell.angle_alpha   90.00
_cell.angle_beta   90.00
_cell.angle_gamma   90.00
#
_symmetry.space_group_name_H-M   'P 1'
#
loop_
_entity.id
_entity.type
_entity.pdbx_description
1 polymer ?
#
loop_
_entity_poly.entity_id
_entity_poly.type
_entity_poly.pdbx_seq_one_letter_code
_entity_poly.pdbx_strand_id
1 'polypeptide(L)'
;MKKQTLFNSVFRLIRFIFIVISGSLIYQVLFSEILTKKIHIFAYILLWLFSSYLILPFINKLMTGRYLPDYFIGRSQTSDGLLGDPINLAFIGSKAELEQLFMNSGWTIAEKLSLRSSIKMIIASVLAKSYPSAPVSSLFLFGKRQDIAFEKQIENNPRRRHHVRFWQTPENWYLPGGRQADWLGAATYDKKVGFSFFTGQVTHKINSDVDKERDFVLETFEESKQPVSIELVEHFTTSYHGRNGGGDEIFTDGALPFIKMK
;
A
#
# COMPACT_ATOMS: atom_id res chain seq x y z
N MET A 1 19.11 20.54 13.62
CA MET A 1 19.56 19.31 12.92
C MET A 1 20.19 18.25 13.87
N LYS A 2 21.18 18.54 14.71
CA LYS A 2 21.85 17.50 15.58
C LYS A 2 20.94 16.76 16.58
N LYS A 3 19.90 17.39 17.16
CA LYS A 3 18.98 16.73 18.12
C LYS A 3 18.08 15.66 17.47
N GLN A 4 17.64 15.89 16.24
CA GLN A 4 16.77 14.96 15.52
C GLN A 4 17.51 13.70 15.05
N THR A 5 18.78 13.86 14.66
CA THR A 5 19.67 12.74 14.31
C THR A 5 19.98 11.85 15.53
N LEU A 6 20.23 12.46 16.70
CA LEU A 6 20.49 11.73 17.95
C LEU A 6 19.24 10.94 18.39
N PHE A 7 18.07 11.57 18.36
CA PHE A 7 16.79 10.94 18.68
C PHE A 7 16.51 9.73 17.78
N ASN A 8 16.70 9.89 16.47
CA ASN A 8 16.53 8.80 15.50
C ASN A 8 17.54 7.66 15.73
N SER A 9 18.78 7.97 16.14
CA SER A 9 19.79 6.96 16.42
C SER A 9 19.48 6.19 17.72
N VAL A 10 19.00 6.87 18.76
CA VAL A 10 18.55 6.24 20.00
C VAL A 10 17.35 5.32 19.75
N PHE A 11 16.37 5.77 18.95
CA PHE A 11 15.21 4.93 18.59
C PHE A 11 15.62 3.69 17.78
N ARG A 12 16.60 3.81 16.87
CA ARG A 12 17.17 2.66 16.14
C ARG A 12 17.85 1.66 17.10
N LEU A 13 18.61 2.16 18.05
CA LEU A 13 19.27 1.32 19.04
C LEU A 13 18.26 0.60 19.93
N ILE A 14 17.24 1.30 20.43
CA ILE A 14 16.17 0.71 21.24
C ILE A 14 15.44 -0.40 20.45
N ARG A 15 15.09 -0.13 19.18
CA ARG A 15 14.49 -1.15 18.31
C ARG A 15 15.38 -2.36 18.10
N PHE A 16 16.68 -2.13 17.88
CA PHE A 16 17.64 -3.21 17.72
C PHE A 16 17.75 -4.06 18.99
N ILE A 17 17.88 -3.43 20.16
CA ILE A 17 17.92 -4.11 21.46
C ILE A 17 16.65 -4.92 21.68
N PHE A 18 15.48 -4.32 21.39
CA PHE A 18 14.20 -5.01 21.52
C PHE A 18 14.11 -6.25 20.61
N ILE A 19 14.58 -6.15 19.36
CA ILE A 19 14.61 -7.29 18.41
C ILE A 19 15.54 -8.40 18.94
N VAL A 20 16.74 -8.04 19.46
CA VAL A 20 17.71 -9.01 19.99
C VAL A 20 17.14 -9.71 21.22
N ILE A 21 16.58 -8.95 22.19
CA ILE A 21 15.99 -9.52 23.41
C ILE A 21 14.82 -10.44 23.06
N SER A 22 13.92 -9.97 22.21
CA SER A 22 12.75 -10.76 21.81
C SER A 22 13.15 -12.00 21.00
N GLY A 23 14.14 -11.89 20.12
CA GLY A 23 14.72 -13.03 19.40
C GLY A 23 15.34 -14.07 20.32
N SER A 24 16.07 -13.61 21.37
CA SER A 24 16.64 -14.49 22.40
C SER A 24 15.56 -15.22 23.21
N LEU A 25 14.51 -14.50 23.61
CA LEU A 25 13.39 -15.09 24.34
C LEU A 25 12.66 -16.15 23.49
N ILE A 26 12.42 -15.85 22.21
CA ILE A 26 11.80 -16.79 21.28
C ILE A 26 12.68 -18.02 21.08
N TYR A 27 14.00 -17.82 20.90
CA TYR A 27 14.94 -18.92 20.78
C TYR A 27 14.91 -19.81 22.04
N GLN A 28 14.91 -19.22 23.25
CA GLN A 28 14.82 -19.97 24.50
C GLN A 28 13.49 -20.76 24.60
N VAL A 29 12.36 -20.14 24.24
CA VAL A 29 11.05 -20.82 24.25
C VAL A 29 11.07 -21.98 23.27
N LEU A 30 11.49 -21.77 22.02
CA LEU A 30 11.55 -22.83 21.01
C LEU A 30 12.50 -23.95 21.41
N PHE A 31 13.66 -23.62 21.99
CA PHE A 31 14.63 -24.60 22.44
C PHE A 31 14.09 -25.46 23.60
N SER A 32 13.41 -24.84 24.56
CA SER A 32 12.74 -25.54 25.65
C SER A 32 11.59 -26.45 25.16
N GLU A 33 10.82 -25.99 24.19
CA GLU A 33 9.74 -26.76 23.56
C GLU A 33 10.26 -27.97 22.80
N ILE A 34 11.37 -27.81 22.04
CA ILE A 34 12.01 -28.92 21.33
C ILE A 34 12.52 -29.97 22.34
N LEU A 35 13.13 -29.55 23.45
CA LEU A 35 13.66 -30.44 24.48
C LEU A 35 12.56 -31.18 25.24
N THR A 36 11.44 -30.52 25.52
CA THR A 36 10.35 -31.11 26.31
C THR A 36 9.31 -31.85 25.45
N LYS A 37 9.41 -31.80 24.12
CA LYS A 37 8.44 -32.37 23.15
C LYS A 37 6.99 -31.94 23.41
N LYS A 38 6.77 -30.85 24.12
CA LYS A 38 5.45 -30.25 24.32
C LYS A 38 5.22 -29.17 23.29
N ILE A 39 4.25 -29.37 22.42
CA ILE A 39 3.89 -28.40 21.41
C ILE A 39 2.87 -27.43 22.01
N HIS A 40 3.28 -26.22 22.32
CA HIS A 40 2.39 -25.15 22.74
C HIS A 40 2.02 -24.27 21.54
N ILE A 41 0.85 -24.44 21.00
CA ILE A 41 0.35 -23.68 19.84
C ILE A 41 0.46 -22.16 20.05
N PHE A 42 0.34 -21.72 21.30
CA PHE A 42 0.48 -20.30 21.67
C PHE A 42 1.90 -19.77 21.41
N ALA A 43 2.94 -20.57 21.66
CA ALA A 43 4.33 -20.17 21.38
C ALA A 43 4.56 -19.99 19.87
N TYR A 44 3.97 -20.84 19.02
CA TYR A 44 4.07 -20.68 17.57
C TYR A 44 3.31 -19.46 17.05
N ILE A 45 2.14 -19.15 17.61
CA ILE A 45 1.41 -17.92 17.28
C ILE A 45 2.22 -16.69 17.64
N LEU A 46 2.82 -16.65 18.83
CA LEU A 46 3.70 -15.55 19.27
C LEU A 46 4.93 -15.43 18.36
N LEU A 47 5.57 -16.55 18.01
CA LEU A 47 6.70 -16.56 17.08
C LEU A 47 6.30 -16.02 15.70
N TRP A 48 5.17 -16.45 15.18
CA TRP A 48 4.65 -15.95 13.91
C TRP A 48 4.38 -14.43 13.97
N LEU A 49 3.67 -13.97 15.00
CA LEU A 49 3.39 -12.54 15.19
C LEU A 49 4.69 -11.73 15.25
N PHE A 50 5.66 -12.17 16.05
CA PHE A 50 6.92 -11.47 16.21
C PHE A 50 7.74 -11.45 14.90
N SER A 51 7.88 -12.60 14.25
CA SER A 51 8.62 -12.71 13.00
C SER A 51 7.98 -11.88 11.90
N SER A 52 6.67 -11.97 11.73
CA SER A 52 5.95 -11.32 10.64
C SER A 52 5.81 -9.81 10.80
N TYR A 53 5.70 -9.31 12.03
CA TYR A 53 5.42 -7.89 12.26
C TYR A 53 6.61 -7.08 12.75
N LEU A 54 7.70 -7.72 13.16
CA LEU A 54 8.91 -7.03 13.64
C LEU A 54 10.18 -7.44 12.89
N ILE A 55 10.50 -8.75 12.80
CA ILE A 55 11.77 -9.20 12.21
C ILE A 55 11.78 -9.00 10.70
N LEU A 56 10.84 -9.60 9.98
CA LEU A 56 10.81 -9.55 8.51
C LEU A 56 10.67 -8.14 7.96
N PRO A 57 9.80 -7.25 8.48
CA PRO A 57 9.77 -5.86 8.07
C PRO A 57 11.09 -5.11 8.30
N PHE A 58 11.77 -5.40 9.43
CA PHE A 58 13.06 -4.79 9.71
C PHE A 58 14.14 -5.24 8.71
N ILE A 59 14.22 -6.54 8.42
CA ILE A 59 15.16 -7.10 7.43
C ILE A 59 14.86 -6.53 6.05
N ASN A 60 13.60 -6.53 5.62
CA ASN A 60 13.18 -6.00 4.34
C ASN A 60 13.59 -4.52 4.19
N LYS A 61 13.34 -3.71 5.22
CA LYS A 61 13.72 -2.29 5.20
C LYS A 61 15.24 -2.09 5.09
N LEU A 62 16.04 -2.93 5.77
CA LEU A 62 17.49 -2.88 5.68
C LEU A 62 17.99 -3.25 4.29
N MET A 63 17.43 -4.32 3.72
CA MET A 63 17.77 -4.81 2.37
C MET A 63 17.36 -3.80 1.30
N THR A 64 16.11 -3.33 1.36
CA THR A 64 15.57 -2.37 0.40
C THR A 64 16.38 -1.08 0.35
N GLY A 65 16.79 -0.54 1.50
CA GLY A 65 17.63 0.65 1.54
C GLY A 65 19.01 0.50 0.87
N ARG A 66 19.40 -0.74 0.52
CA ARG A 66 20.64 -1.02 -0.22
C ARG A 66 20.44 -1.29 -1.71
N TYR A 67 19.28 -1.81 -2.10
CA TYR A 67 19.06 -2.33 -3.45
C TYR A 67 18.09 -1.51 -4.29
N LEU A 68 17.17 -0.74 -3.65
CA LEU A 68 16.25 0.12 -4.40
C LEU A 68 16.87 1.52 -4.61
N PRO A 69 16.86 2.00 -5.84
CA PRO A 69 17.33 3.35 -6.13
C PRO A 69 16.35 4.41 -5.59
N ASP A 70 16.88 5.59 -5.26
CA ASP A 70 16.09 6.74 -4.76
C ASP A 70 15.33 7.50 -5.87
N TYR A 71 15.39 7.02 -7.13
CA TYR A 71 14.65 7.66 -8.22
C TYR A 71 13.28 7.00 -8.42
N PHE A 72 12.38 7.74 -9.07
CA PHE A 72 11.03 7.26 -9.38
C PHE A 72 11.07 6.09 -10.38
N ILE A 73 10.49 4.98 -10.00
CA ILE A 73 10.45 3.73 -10.78
C ILE A 73 9.02 3.31 -11.17
N GLY A 74 8.04 4.21 -11.04
CA GLY A 74 6.64 3.90 -11.34
C GLY A 74 5.95 3.01 -10.31
N ARG A 75 6.51 2.86 -9.11
CA ARG A 75 5.97 2.02 -8.02
C ARG A 75 5.96 2.79 -6.71
N SER A 76 4.89 2.59 -5.93
CA SER A 76 4.88 2.98 -4.53
C SER A 76 5.75 2.04 -3.68
N GLN A 77 5.90 2.34 -2.39
CA GLN A 77 6.65 1.51 -1.44
C GLN A 77 5.79 1.22 -0.21
N THR A 78 5.97 0.05 0.38
CA THR A 78 5.41 -0.27 1.70
C THR A 78 6.20 0.43 2.81
N SER A 79 5.69 0.41 4.04
CA SER A 79 6.41 0.92 5.22
C SER A 79 7.76 0.24 5.48
N ASP A 80 7.90 -0.98 5.00
CA ASP A 80 9.12 -1.81 5.14
C ASP A 80 10.08 -1.58 3.96
N GLY A 81 9.69 -0.70 3.01
CA GLY A 81 10.48 -0.36 1.83
C GLY A 81 10.33 -1.32 0.65
N LEU A 82 9.50 -2.36 0.73
CA LEU A 82 9.21 -3.22 -0.41
C LEU A 82 8.43 -2.44 -1.47
N LEU A 83 8.57 -2.85 -2.73
CA LEU A 83 7.78 -2.28 -3.82
C LEU A 83 6.29 -2.52 -3.59
N GLY A 84 5.52 -1.46 -3.58
CA GLY A 84 4.06 -1.49 -3.43
C GLY A 84 3.35 -1.60 -4.78
N ASP A 85 2.19 -0.98 -4.86
CA ASP A 85 1.35 -0.97 -6.06
C ASP A 85 1.97 -0.08 -7.16
N PRO A 86 1.76 -0.40 -8.45
CA PRO A 86 2.22 0.43 -9.55
C PRO A 86 1.45 1.75 -9.61
N ILE A 87 2.14 2.78 -10.08
CA ILE A 87 1.53 4.06 -10.41
C ILE A 87 0.91 3.91 -11.80
N ASN A 88 -0.40 3.95 -11.86
CA ASN A 88 -1.19 3.73 -13.07
C ASN A 88 -2.24 4.81 -13.35
N LEU A 89 -2.20 5.93 -12.61
CA LEU A 89 -3.03 7.12 -12.82
C LEU A 89 -2.19 8.38 -12.59
N ALA A 90 -2.42 9.42 -13.40
CA ALA A 90 -1.92 10.77 -13.20
C ALA A 90 -3.09 11.76 -13.29
N PHE A 91 -3.14 12.75 -12.39
CA PHE A 91 -4.18 13.76 -12.40
C PHE A 91 -3.55 15.15 -12.40
N ILE A 92 -4.13 16.04 -13.22
CA ILE A 92 -3.74 17.44 -13.33
C ILE A 92 -4.90 18.29 -12.80
N GLY A 93 -4.67 18.99 -11.71
CA GLY A 93 -5.66 19.82 -11.05
C GLY A 93 -5.48 19.86 -9.54
N SER A 94 -6.33 20.63 -8.89
CA SER A 94 -6.35 20.81 -7.45
C SER A 94 -6.87 19.57 -6.70
N LYS A 95 -6.60 19.52 -5.40
CA LYS A 95 -7.14 18.48 -4.53
C LYS A 95 -8.67 18.47 -4.53
N ALA A 96 -9.29 19.64 -4.55
CA ALA A 96 -10.75 19.76 -4.54
C ALA A 96 -11.37 19.18 -5.82
N GLU A 97 -10.78 19.43 -6.99
CA GLU A 97 -11.20 18.84 -8.26
C GLU A 97 -11.05 17.33 -8.26
N LEU A 98 -9.94 16.79 -7.74
CA LEU A 98 -9.72 15.35 -7.62
C LEU A 98 -10.78 14.70 -6.70
N GLU A 99 -11.05 15.29 -5.53
CA GLU A 99 -12.07 14.82 -4.60
C GLU A 99 -13.46 14.84 -5.23
N GLN A 100 -13.81 15.96 -5.89
CA GLN A 100 -15.09 16.12 -6.54
C GLN A 100 -15.29 15.10 -7.67
N LEU A 101 -14.28 14.90 -8.52
CA LEU A 101 -14.31 13.93 -9.61
C LEU A 101 -14.64 12.53 -9.10
N PHE A 102 -13.90 12.05 -8.09
CA PHE A 102 -14.11 10.71 -7.55
C PHE A 102 -15.44 10.57 -6.82
N MET A 103 -15.83 11.53 -5.98
CA MET A 103 -17.11 11.48 -5.27
C MET A 103 -18.31 11.50 -6.23
N ASN A 104 -18.28 12.34 -7.26
CA ASN A 104 -19.32 12.38 -8.28
C ASN A 104 -19.40 11.08 -9.10
N SER A 105 -18.31 10.31 -9.16
CA SER A 105 -18.23 9.01 -9.84
C SER A 105 -18.53 7.82 -8.91
N GLY A 106 -19.11 8.11 -7.74
CA GLY A 106 -19.58 7.09 -6.80
C GLY A 106 -18.48 6.43 -5.96
N TRP A 107 -17.34 7.11 -5.81
CA TRP A 107 -16.29 6.70 -4.90
C TRP A 107 -16.44 7.37 -3.54
N THR A 108 -15.94 6.73 -2.50
CA THR A 108 -15.95 7.25 -1.13
C THR A 108 -14.52 7.51 -0.67
N ILE A 109 -14.30 8.64 0.02
CA ILE A 109 -12.98 8.92 0.63
C ILE A 109 -12.77 7.94 1.78
N ALA A 110 -11.64 7.21 1.74
CA ALA A 110 -11.27 6.27 2.78
C ALA A 110 -10.88 6.99 4.08
N GLU A 111 -11.28 6.42 5.21
CA GLU A 111 -10.86 6.93 6.53
C GLU A 111 -9.34 6.80 6.70
N LYS A 112 -8.75 7.72 7.47
CA LYS A 112 -7.33 7.60 7.84
C LYS A 112 -7.10 6.36 8.69
N LEU A 113 -6.01 5.66 8.42
CA LEU A 113 -5.61 4.50 9.20
C LEU A 113 -5.29 4.92 10.65
N SER A 114 -6.03 4.36 11.60
CA SER A 114 -5.89 4.54 13.04
C SER A 114 -6.21 3.22 13.76
N LEU A 115 -5.86 3.09 15.04
CA LEU A 115 -6.25 1.91 15.82
C LEU A 115 -7.76 1.68 15.79
N ARG A 116 -8.56 2.76 15.92
CA ARG A 116 -10.01 2.68 15.90
C ARG A 116 -10.55 2.20 14.55
N SER A 117 -10.08 2.77 13.44
CA SER A 117 -10.50 2.36 12.09
C SER A 117 -10.02 0.96 11.75
N SER A 118 -8.83 0.54 12.22
CA SER A 118 -8.31 -0.82 12.04
C SER A 118 -9.17 -1.86 12.78
N ILE A 119 -9.55 -1.59 14.03
CA ILE A 119 -10.44 -2.48 14.80
C ILE A 119 -11.81 -2.57 14.12
N LYS A 120 -12.39 -1.44 13.69
CA LYS A 120 -13.66 -1.43 12.93
C LYS A 120 -13.54 -2.29 11.66
N MET A 121 -12.43 -2.16 10.91
CA MET A 121 -12.19 -2.92 9.69
C MET A 121 -12.11 -4.43 9.98
N ILE A 122 -11.41 -4.84 11.04
CA ILE A 122 -11.33 -6.24 11.45
C ILE A 122 -12.73 -6.78 11.78
N ILE A 123 -13.50 -6.04 12.60
CA ILE A 123 -14.87 -6.43 12.97
C ILE A 123 -15.77 -6.51 11.73
N ALA A 124 -15.72 -5.51 10.85
CA ALA A 124 -16.50 -5.50 9.60
C ALA A 124 -16.15 -6.69 8.70
N SER A 125 -14.85 -7.01 8.58
CA SER A 125 -14.37 -8.16 7.78
C SER A 125 -14.79 -9.50 8.37
N VAL A 126 -14.75 -9.66 9.69
CA VAL A 126 -15.17 -10.91 10.38
C VAL A 126 -16.68 -11.11 10.27
N LEU A 127 -17.46 -10.05 10.51
CA LEU A 127 -18.92 -10.08 10.50
C LEU A 127 -19.53 -9.90 9.10
N ALA A 128 -18.71 -9.77 8.05
CA ALA A 128 -19.13 -9.44 6.68
C ALA A 128 -20.08 -8.23 6.60
N LYS A 129 -19.82 -7.19 7.43
CA LYS A 129 -20.58 -5.95 7.44
C LYS A 129 -19.94 -4.91 6.52
N SER A 130 -20.78 -4.16 5.80
CA SER A 130 -20.32 -3.05 4.95
C SER A 130 -19.58 -1.99 5.76
N TYR A 131 -18.47 -1.48 5.23
CA TYR A 131 -17.70 -0.37 5.77
C TYR A 131 -17.15 0.48 4.61
N PRO A 132 -17.99 1.32 3.97
CA PRO A 132 -17.67 2.04 2.73
C PRO A 132 -16.50 3.00 2.81
N SER A 133 -16.12 3.47 3.99
CA SER A 133 -14.96 4.33 4.23
C SER A 133 -13.82 3.59 4.94
N ALA A 134 -13.72 2.27 4.77
CA ALA A 134 -12.70 1.48 5.45
C ALA A 134 -11.29 1.98 5.09
N PRO A 135 -10.36 2.03 6.05
CA PRO A 135 -9.02 2.52 5.77
C PRO A 135 -8.27 1.57 4.83
N VAL A 136 -7.48 2.15 3.95
CA VAL A 136 -6.52 1.41 3.13
C VAL A 136 -5.13 1.39 3.79
N SER A 137 -4.36 0.34 3.53
CA SER A 137 -2.98 0.22 4.03
C SER A 137 -2.13 1.39 3.52
N SER A 138 -1.18 1.82 4.36
CA SER A 138 -0.30 2.91 4.00
C SER A 138 0.74 2.47 2.97
N LEU A 139 0.79 3.19 1.85
CA LEU A 139 1.87 3.13 0.89
C LEU A 139 2.57 4.48 0.82
N PHE A 140 3.78 4.47 0.33
CA PHE A 140 4.67 5.63 0.32
C PHE A 140 5.15 5.93 -1.09
N LEU A 141 5.15 7.21 -1.43
CA LEU A 141 5.76 7.76 -2.63
C LEU A 141 6.37 9.11 -2.26
N PHE A 142 7.50 9.48 -2.86
CA PHE A 142 8.23 10.70 -2.48
C PHE A 142 8.58 10.80 -0.98
N GLY A 143 8.81 9.64 -0.32
CA GLY A 143 9.11 9.57 1.12
C GLY A 143 7.93 9.89 2.04
N LYS A 144 6.72 10.11 1.51
CA LYS A 144 5.50 10.39 2.28
C LYS A 144 4.40 9.36 2.01
N ARG A 145 3.50 9.21 2.99
CA ARG A 145 2.28 8.42 2.84
C ARG A 145 1.35 9.08 1.81
N GLN A 146 0.45 8.28 1.21
CA GLN A 146 -0.62 8.81 0.37
C GLN A 146 -1.37 9.97 1.07
N ASP A 147 -1.63 11.02 0.30
CA ASP A 147 -2.33 12.21 0.80
C ASP A 147 -3.84 11.98 0.89
N ILE A 148 -4.39 11.21 -0.06
CA ILE A 148 -5.80 10.84 -0.12
C ILE A 148 -5.95 9.42 -0.67
N ALA A 149 -7.02 8.74 -0.28
CA ALA A 149 -7.40 7.47 -0.87
C ALA A 149 -8.93 7.43 -1.05
N PHE A 150 -9.34 6.76 -2.11
CA PHE A 150 -10.74 6.50 -2.42
C PHE A 150 -10.98 5.01 -2.46
N GLU A 151 -12.21 4.60 -2.13
CA GLU A 151 -12.64 3.23 -2.27
C GLU A 151 -14.07 3.13 -2.79
N LYS A 152 -14.37 2.00 -3.43
CA LYS A 152 -15.70 1.64 -3.91
C LYS A 152 -15.91 0.15 -3.65
N GLN A 153 -16.83 -0.16 -2.75
CA GLN A 153 -17.13 -1.56 -2.39
C GLN A 153 -18.00 -2.22 -3.45
N ILE A 154 -17.78 -3.51 -3.67
CA ILE A 154 -18.65 -4.36 -4.48
C ILE A 154 -19.63 -5.05 -3.53
N GLU A 155 -20.92 -4.98 -3.86
CA GLU A 155 -21.98 -5.68 -3.13
C GLU A 155 -21.94 -5.47 -1.60
N ASN A 156 -21.50 -4.29 -1.17
CA ASN A 156 -21.29 -3.97 0.26
C ASN A 156 -20.32 -4.94 0.99
N ASN A 157 -19.41 -5.61 0.26
CA ASN A 157 -18.46 -6.56 0.82
C ASN A 157 -17.11 -5.88 1.11
N PRO A 158 -16.71 -5.73 2.39
CA PRO A 158 -15.47 -5.04 2.75
C PRO A 158 -14.19 -5.81 2.35
N ARG A 159 -14.33 -7.08 1.93
CA ARG A 159 -13.21 -7.92 1.47
C ARG A 159 -12.95 -7.80 -0.02
N ARG A 160 -13.91 -7.24 -0.77
CA ARG A 160 -13.84 -7.01 -2.22
C ARG A 160 -14.11 -5.55 -2.48
N ARG A 161 -13.08 -4.82 -2.86
CA ARG A 161 -13.22 -3.39 -3.08
C ARG A 161 -12.21 -2.88 -4.07
N HIS A 162 -12.65 -1.92 -4.83
CA HIS A 162 -11.80 -1.07 -5.62
C HIS A 162 -11.20 0.00 -4.71
N HIS A 163 -9.93 0.30 -4.86
CA HIS A 163 -9.32 1.41 -4.14
C HIS A 163 -8.23 2.10 -4.94
N VAL A 164 -8.14 3.40 -4.75
CA VAL A 164 -7.13 4.24 -5.40
C VAL A 164 -6.47 5.10 -4.35
N ARG A 165 -5.14 5.17 -4.39
CA ARG A 165 -4.34 6.05 -3.54
C ARG A 165 -3.71 7.13 -4.38
N PHE A 166 -3.68 8.37 -3.87
CA PHE A 166 -3.03 9.48 -4.54
C PHE A 166 -1.99 10.14 -3.66
N TRP A 167 -0.91 10.57 -4.30
CA TRP A 167 0.17 11.37 -3.73
C TRP A 167 0.28 12.65 -4.53
N GLN A 168 0.29 13.79 -3.85
CA GLN A 168 0.62 15.05 -4.47
C GLN A 168 2.10 15.05 -4.85
N THR A 169 2.41 15.43 -6.08
CA THR A 169 3.79 15.53 -6.55
C THR A 169 4.52 16.69 -5.87
N PRO A 170 5.84 16.60 -5.66
CA PRO A 170 6.62 17.74 -5.19
C PRO A 170 6.58 18.90 -6.19
N GLU A 171 6.73 20.12 -5.71
CA GLU A 171 6.84 21.31 -6.57
C GLU A 171 7.98 21.16 -7.57
N ASN A 172 7.73 21.55 -8.81
CA ASN A 172 8.70 21.47 -9.92
C ASN A 172 9.25 20.04 -10.19
N TRP A 173 8.51 19.01 -9.77
CA TRP A 173 8.89 17.66 -10.07
C TRP A 173 8.31 17.20 -11.42
N TYR A 174 9.13 16.52 -12.20
CA TYR A 174 8.77 16.02 -13.53
C TYR A 174 8.85 14.49 -13.54
N LEU A 175 7.85 13.89 -14.16
CA LEU A 175 7.89 12.48 -14.52
C LEU A 175 9.00 12.22 -15.56
N PRO A 176 9.53 11.00 -15.66
CA PRO A 176 10.36 10.60 -16.78
C PRO A 176 9.74 11.01 -18.11
N GLY A 177 10.52 11.61 -19.00
CA GLY A 177 10.00 12.18 -20.25
C GLY A 177 9.53 13.65 -20.15
N GLY A 178 9.71 14.31 -18.99
CA GLY A 178 9.47 15.76 -18.82
C GLY A 178 8.01 16.15 -18.66
N ARG A 179 7.11 15.21 -18.41
CA ARG A 179 5.69 15.50 -18.16
C ARG A 179 5.48 15.90 -16.70
N GLN A 180 4.44 16.70 -16.46
CA GLN A 180 4.01 17.09 -15.11
C GLN A 180 2.61 16.54 -14.82
N ALA A 181 2.41 16.18 -13.56
CA ALA A 181 1.10 15.90 -12.98
C ALA A 181 1.09 16.45 -11.56
N ASP A 182 -0.04 16.93 -11.08
CA ASP A 182 -0.18 17.40 -9.70
C ASP A 182 -0.34 16.24 -8.71
N TRP A 183 -0.86 15.11 -9.21
CA TRP A 183 -1.12 13.91 -8.42
C TRP A 183 -0.75 12.66 -9.21
N LEU A 184 -0.12 11.71 -8.51
CA LEU A 184 0.08 10.35 -9.02
C LEU A 184 -0.76 9.37 -8.22
N GLY A 185 -1.40 8.44 -8.92
CA GLY A 185 -2.32 7.49 -8.36
C GLY A 185 -1.93 6.04 -8.59
N ALA A 186 -2.30 5.20 -7.63
CA ALA A 186 -2.22 3.74 -7.72
C ALA A 186 -3.61 3.15 -7.48
N ALA A 187 -4.20 2.61 -8.53
CA ALA A 187 -5.47 1.92 -8.51
C ALA A 187 -5.25 0.41 -8.46
N THR A 188 -5.89 -0.27 -7.51
CA THR A 188 -5.85 -1.73 -7.35
C THR A 188 -7.16 -2.27 -6.80
N TYR A 189 -7.47 -3.52 -7.14
CA TYR A 189 -8.64 -4.24 -6.67
C TYR A 189 -8.29 -5.30 -5.65
N ASP A 190 -8.87 -5.23 -4.44
CA ASP A 190 -8.75 -6.24 -3.40
C ASP A 190 -9.69 -7.41 -3.69
N LYS A 191 -9.14 -8.60 -3.94
CA LYS A 191 -9.91 -9.85 -4.20
C LYS A 191 -10.30 -10.57 -2.92
N LYS A 192 -9.40 -10.64 -1.96
CA LYS A 192 -9.53 -11.42 -0.72
C LYS A 192 -8.50 -11.01 0.33
N VAL A 193 -8.70 -11.45 1.55
CA VAL A 193 -7.70 -11.38 2.62
C VAL A 193 -6.81 -12.63 2.57
N GLY A 194 -5.52 -12.48 2.83
CA GLY A 194 -4.54 -13.55 2.85
C GLY A 194 -3.27 -13.15 3.61
N PHE A 195 -2.19 -13.89 3.39
CA PHE A 195 -0.89 -13.61 4.02
C PHE A 195 0.09 -13.04 2.99
N SER A 196 0.90 -12.06 3.42
CA SER A 196 2.02 -11.57 2.63
C SER A 196 3.06 -12.66 2.45
N PHE A 197 3.53 -12.85 1.23
CA PHE A 197 4.59 -13.81 0.94
C PHE A 197 5.93 -13.43 1.58
N PHE A 198 6.24 -12.13 1.62
CA PHE A 198 7.53 -11.64 2.12
C PHE A 198 7.58 -11.45 3.63
N THR A 199 6.45 -11.14 4.26
CA THR A 199 6.42 -10.82 5.70
C THR A 199 5.56 -11.77 6.53
N GLY A 200 4.70 -12.59 5.91
CA GLY A 200 3.73 -13.42 6.61
C GLY A 200 2.62 -12.64 7.32
N GLN A 201 2.54 -11.33 7.12
CA GLN A 201 1.47 -10.49 7.68
C GLN A 201 0.13 -10.73 7.01
N VAL A 202 -0.96 -10.55 7.75
CA VAL A 202 -2.29 -10.52 7.15
C VAL A 202 -2.43 -9.28 6.26
N THR A 203 -2.81 -9.47 5.01
CA THR A 203 -2.95 -8.41 4.01
C THR A 203 -4.08 -8.72 3.03
N HIS A 204 -4.54 -7.70 2.30
CA HIS A 204 -5.41 -7.92 1.15
C HIS A 204 -4.59 -8.39 -0.04
N LYS A 205 -5.16 -9.30 -0.81
CA LYS A 205 -4.61 -9.82 -2.05
C LYS A 205 -5.26 -9.11 -3.23
N ILE A 206 -4.43 -8.46 -4.05
CA ILE A 206 -4.92 -7.68 -5.19
C ILE A 206 -5.15 -8.54 -6.44
N ASN A 207 -5.84 -7.98 -7.43
CA ASN A 207 -5.87 -8.54 -8.78
C ASN A 207 -4.48 -8.36 -9.42
N SER A 208 -4.02 -9.39 -10.10
CA SER A 208 -2.74 -9.36 -10.80
C SER A 208 -2.75 -8.42 -12.01
N ASP A 209 -3.87 -8.32 -12.70
CA ASP A 209 -4.08 -7.40 -13.81
C ASP A 209 -4.53 -6.05 -13.24
N VAL A 210 -3.58 -5.14 -13.08
CA VAL A 210 -3.84 -3.81 -12.49
C VAL A 210 -4.36 -2.80 -13.51
N ASP A 211 -4.25 -3.13 -14.80
CA ASP A 211 -4.78 -2.28 -15.87
C ASP A 211 -6.30 -2.31 -15.89
N LYS A 212 -6.91 -3.46 -15.57
CA LYS A 212 -8.36 -3.56 -15.38
C LYS A 212 -8.88 -2.62 -14.32
N GLU A 213 -8.11 -2.40 -13.25
CA GLU A 213 -8.53 -1.47 -12.21
C GLU A 213 -8.34 -0.02 -12.65
N ARG A 214 -7.25 0.29 -13.35
CA ARG A 214 -7.05 1.59 -14.01
C ARG A 214 -8.23 1.90 -14.93
N ASP A 215 -8.54 0.98 -15.82
CA ASP A 215 -9.60 1.15 -16.83
C ASP A 215 -10.98 1.28 -16.15
N PHE A 216 -11.26 0.48 -15.11
CA PHE A 216 -12.47 0.62 -14.31
C PHE A 216 -12.62 2.02 -13.70
N VAL A 217 -11.54 2.61 -13.19
CA VAL A 217 -11.58 3.99 -12.68
C VAL A 217 -12.01 4.96 -13.79
N LEU A 218 -11.43 4.83 -14.99
CA LEU A 218 -11.77 5.69 -16.13
C LEU A 218 -13.23 5.48 -16.59
N GLU A 219 -13.69 4.24 -16.63
CA GLU A 219 -15.10 3.90 -16.93
C GLU A 219 -16.07 4.58 -15.96
N THR A 220 -15.76 4.64 -14.65
CA THR A 220 -16.63 5.34 -13.69
C THR A 220 -16.76 6.83 -13.97
N PHE A 221 -15.76 7.47 -14.56
CA PHE A 221 -15.83 8.88 -14.96
C PHE A 221 -16.70 9.05 -16.20
N GLU A 222 -16.64 8.13 -17.16
CA GLU A 222 -17.47 8.14 -18.36
C GLU A 222 -18.94 7.87 -18.01
N GLU A 223 -19.22 6.84 -17.21
CA GLU A 223 -20.57 6.48 -16.77
C GLU A 223 -21.24 7.63 -16.00
N SER A 224 -20.49 8.32 -15.15
CA SER A 224 -20.97 9.48 -14.39
C SER A 224 -20.94 10.79 -15.19
N LYS A 225 -20.57 10.73 -16.49
CA LYS A 225 -20.52 11.88 -17.41
C LYS A 225 -19.69 13.04 -16.87
N GLN A 226 -18.59 12.72 -16.20
CA GLN A 226 -17.71 13.76 -15.69
C GLN A 226 -16.98 14.47 -16.86
N PRO A 227 -16.84 15.82 -16.80
CA PRO A 227 -16.18 16.59 -17.85
C PRO A 227 -14.65 16.45 -17.73
N VAL A 228 -14.12 15.30 -18.10
CA VAL A 228 -12.68 15.02 -18.07
C VAL A 228 -12.09 14.95 -19.46
N SER A 229 -10.81 15.27 -19.56
CA SER A 229 -9.95 14.97 -20.69
C SER A 229 -8.93 13.93 -20.22
N ILE A 230 -8.76 12.88 -21.00
CA ILE A 230 -7.82 11.79 -20.69
C ILE A 230 -6.83 11.67 -21.84
N GLU A 231 -5.54 11.81 -21.54
CA GLU A 231 -4.44 11.55 -22.46
C GLU A 231 -3.70 10.30 -21.99
N LEU A 232 -3.73 9.21 -22.76
CA LEU A 232 -3.03 7.97 -22.44
C LEU A 232 -1.59 8.02 -22.95
N VAL A 233 -0.64 7.82 -22.06
CA VAL A 233 0.77 7.62 -22.41
C VAL A 233 1.08 6.14 -22.33
N GLU A 234 1.18 5.50 -23.48
CA GLU A 234 1.50 4.07 -23.58
C GLU A 234 2.93 3.79 -23.14
N HIS A 235 3.15 2.61 -22.57
CA HIS A 235 4.46 2.11 -22.16
C HIS A 235 5.25 3.11 -21.28
N PHE A 236 4.54 3.85 -20.44
CA PHE A 236 5.17 4.83 -19.54
C PHE A 236 6.11 4.18 -18.52
N THR A 237 5.74 3.01 -18.00
CA THR A 237 6.60 2.23 -17.10
C THR A 237 7.13 0.99 -17.79
N THR A 238 8.29 0.49 -17.35
CA THR A 238 8.92 -0.73 -17.88
C THR A 238 8.71 -1.94 -16.96
N SER A 239 7.99 -1.79 -15.85
CA SER A 239 7.76 -2.85 -14.87
C SER A 239 6.51 -3.67 -15.21
N TYR A 240 6.47 -4.27 -16.39
CA TYR A 240 5.32 -5.01 -16.91
C TYR A 240 4.94 -6.24 -16.09
N HIS A 241 5.91 -6.89 -15.46
CA HIS A 241 5.70 -8.06 -14.62
C HIS A 241 6.49 -7.91 -13.32
N GLY A 242 5.88 -8.28 -12.21
CA GLY A 242 6.54 -8.17 -10.92
C GLY A 242 5.65 -8.64 -9.77
N ARG A 243 6.07 -8.33 -8.56
CA ARG A 243 5.28 -8.60 -7.36
C ARG A 243 5.21 -7.34 -6.50
N ASN A 244 4.10 -7.18 -5.77
CA ASN A 244 3.99 -6.15 -4.75
C ASN A 244 4.58 -6.63 -3.41
N GLY A 245 4.61 -5.75 -2.41
CA GLY A 245 5.10 -6.07 -1.06
C GLY A 245 4.29 -7.16 -0.33
N GLY A 246 3.10 -7.49 -0.79
CA GLY A 246 2.31 -8.64 -0.35
C GLY A 246 2.69 -9.95 -1.05
N GLY A 247 3.55 -9.89 -2.07
CA GLY A 247 3.94 -11.02 -2.92
C GLY A 247 2.95 -11.34 -4.03
N ASP A 248 1.94 -10.49 -4.26
CA ASP A 248 0.97 -10.66 -5.34
C ASP A 248 1.62 -10.31 -6.67
N GLU A 249 1.33 -11.13 -7.68
CA GLU A 249 1.77 -10.87 -9.04
C GLU A 249 1.11 -9.62 -9.61
N ILE A 250 1.86 -8.89 -10.42
CA ILE A 250 1.41 -7.70 -11.12
C ILE A 250 1.73 -7.86 -12.59
N PHE A 251 0.69 -7.66 -13.41
CA PHE A 251 0.78 -7.54 -14.85
C PHE A 251 0.23 -6.17 -15.24
N THR A 252 0.94 -5.46 -16.10
CA THR A 252 0.53 -4.14 -16.61
C THR A 252 1.09 -3.93 -18.02
N ASP A 253 0.36 -3.21 -18.85
CA ASP A 253 0.83 -2.68 -20.14
C ASP A 253 1.78 -1.48 -19.97
N GLY A 254 1.89 -0.97 -18.75
CA GLY A 254 2.73 0.16 -18.41
C GLY A 254 2.16 1.51 -18.81
N ALA A 255 0.93 1.58 -19.29
CA ALA A 255 0.31 2.83 -19.71
C ALA A 255 -0.10 3.69 -18.52
N LEU A 256 0.03 5.01 -18.67
CA LEU A 256 -0.34 6.01 -17.68
C LEU A 256 -1.31 7.04 -18.27
N PRO A 257 -2.61 7.03 -17.91
CA PRO A 257 -3.55 8.07 -18.27
C PRO A 257 -3.31 9.34 -17.46
N PHE A 258 -3.24 10.48 -18.15
CA PHE A 258 -3.24 11.82 -17.58
C PHE A 258 -4.68 12.36 -17.64
N ILE A 259 -5.28 12.55 -16.48
CA ILE A 259 -6.67 12.95 -16.31
C ILE A 259 -6.70 14.42 -15.92
N LYS A 260 -7.53 15.23 -16.60
CA LYS A 260 -7.72 16.65 -16.29
C LYS A 260 -9.20 16.99 -16.38
N MET A 261 -9.72 17.77 -15.42
CA MET A 261 -11.05 18.36 -15.52
C MET A 261 -11.08 19.40 -16.68
N LYS A 262 -12.18 19.42 -17.45
CA LYS A 262 -12.41 20.38 -18.54
C LYS A 262 -12.98 21.68 -18.01
#